data_221104afc02b406e5dcb2b67f66eb111
#
_entry.id   221104afc02b406e5dcb2b67f66eb111
#
_cell.length_a   1.000
_cell.length_b   1.000
_cell.length_c   1.000
_cell.angle_alpha   90.00
_cell.angle_beta   90.00
_cell.angle_gamma   90.00
#
_symmetry.space_group_name_H-M   'P 1'
#
loop_
_entity.id
_entity.type
_entity.pdbx_description
1 polymer ?
#
loop_
_entity_poly.entity_id
_entity_poly.type
_entity_poly.pdbx_seq_one_letter_code
_entity_poly.pdbx_strand_id
1 'polypeptide(L)'
;MQKIMTFLMFPSGLEEAVKRYVSTFEKYGSRIVSTGKGPDGKVNSAEFVLAGQTFLSFEGGPHFSFSDGISLFIRCETQEEVDELWTRLSADGGKELDCGWVQDKWGVRWQVVPKILNELLSSPDRERAGRAVQAMLKMKKLDIAGLKKAADGN
;
A
#
# COMPACT_ATOMS: atom_id res chain seq x y z
N MET A 1 -1.27 -21.70 10.56
CA MET A 1 -0.91 -20.49 11.37
C MET A 1 0.25 -19.78 10.68
N GLN A 2 0.11 -18.50 10.39
CA GLN A 2 1.18 -17.67 9.82
C GLN A 2 2.28 -17.46 10.88
N LYS A 3 3.50 -17.87 10.57
CA LYS A 3 4.61 -17.85 11.56
C LYS A 3 5.31 -16.49 11.63
N ILE A 4 5.36 -15.75 10.52
CA ILE A 4 5.92 -14.40 10.45
C ILE A 4 4.78 -13.45 10.07
N MET A 5 4.56 -12.43 10.87
CA MET A 5 3.51 -11.43 10.66
C MET A 5 4.13 -10.03 10.67
N THR A 6 3.52 -9.12 9.92
CA THR A 6 3.92 -7.72 9.96
C THR A 6 3.36 -7.07 11.22
N PHE A 7 4.22 -6.38 11.97
CA PHE A 7 3.84 -5.59 13.13
C PHE A 7 3.98 -4.10 12.80
N LEU A 8 2.91 -3.34 12.94
CA LEU A 8 2.89 -1.90 12.70
C LEU A 8 2.85 -1.14 14.03
N MET A 9 3.91 -0.39 14.32
CA MET A 9 3.97 0.47 15.51
C MET A 9 3.57 1.89 15.12
N PHE A 10 2.37 2.30 15.51
CA PHE A 10 1.85 3.62 15.19
C PHE A 10 2.31 4.68 16.20
N PRO A 11 2.70 5.88 15.74
CA PRO A 11 2.93 7.01 16.65
C PRO A 11 1.62 7.50 17.29
N SER A 12 0.51 7.44 16.56
CA SER A 12 -0.84 7.82 17.02
C SER A 12 -1.88 7.36 16.00
N GLY A 13 -3.16 7.37 16.38
CA GLY A 13 -4.29 7.16 15.48
C GLY A 13 -4.47 5.72 15.00
N LEU A 14 -4.00 4.74 15.74
CA LEU A 14 -4.06 3.32 15.38
C LEU A 14 -5.50 2.87 15.06
N GLU A 15 -6.47 3.22 15.89
CA GLU A 15 -7.85 2.76 15.68
C GLU A 15 -8.43 3.26 14.35
N GLU A 16 -8.20 4.54 14.03
CA GLU A 16 -8.61 5.12 12.75
C GLU A 16 -7.90 4.46 11.58
N ALA A 17 -6.57 4.24 11.71
CA ALA A 17 -5.77 3.60 10.67
C ALA A 17 -6.27 2.19 10.36
N VAL A 18 -6.46 1.35 11.37
CA VAL A 18 -6.92 -0.03 11.20
C VAL A 18 -8.31 -0.08 10.56
N LYS A 19 -9.24 0.77 11.03
CA LYS A 19 -10.58 0.86 10.42
C LYS A 19 -10.52 1.27 8.96
N ARG A 20 -9.68 2.24 8.62
CA ARG A 20 -9.48 2.70 7.23
C ARG A 20 -8.87 1.60 6.35
N TYR A 21 -7.85 0.90 6.81
CA TYR A 21 -7.24 -0.20 6.06
C TYR A 21 -8.24 -1.31 5.80
N VAL A 22 -8.95 -1.76 6.82
CA VAL A 22 -9.96 -2.81 6.67
C VAL A 22 -11.06 -2.39 5.70
N SER A 23 -11.55 -1.16 5.78
CA SER A 23 -12.54 -0.61 4.85
C SER A 23 -12.00 -0.49 3.42
N THR A 24 -10.74 -0.06 3.26
CA THR A 24 -10.11 0.07 1.94
C THR A 24 -9.97 -1.27 1.23
N PHE A 25 -9.69 -2.33 1.97
CA PHE A 25 -9.48 -3.68 1.44
C PHE A 25 -10.64 -4.64 1.74
N GLU A 26 -11.83 -4.14 2.07
CA GLU A 26 -12.99 -4.95 2.47
C GLU A 26 -13.37 -6.00 1.42
N LYS A 27 -13.38 -5.63 0.14
CA LYS A 27 -13.71 -6.54 -0.97
C LYS A 27 -12.75 -7.74 -1.11
N TYR A 28 -11.59 -7.70 -0.45
CA TYR A 28 -10.60 -8.78 -0.42
C TYR A 28 -10.65 -9.62 0.86
N GLY A 29 -11.75 -9.54 1.62
CA GLY A 29 -11.95 -10.31 2.85
C GLY A 29 -11.18 -9.78 4.06
N SER A 30 -10.87 -8.47 4.06
CA SER A 30 -10.20 -7.81 5.18
C SER A 30 -11.13 -7.65 6.37
N ARG A 31 -10.59 -7.76 7.59
CA ARG A 31 -11.36 -7.66 8.84
C ARG A 31 -10.47 -7.37 10.05
N ILE A 32 -11.07 -6.78 11.07
CA ILE A 32 -10.47 -6.71 12.40
C ILE A 32 -10.70 -8.06 13.10
N VAL A 33 -9.65 -8.65 13.65
CA VAL A 33 -9.71 -9.93 14.40
C VAL A 33 -9.95 -9.64 15.87
N SER A 34 -9.14 -8.73 16.44
CA SER A 34 -9.26 -8.33 17.85
C SER A 34 -8.71 -6.92 18.06
N THR A 35 -9.15 -6.29 19.15
CA THR A 35 -8.60 -5.02 19.61
C THR A 35 -8.35 -5.07 21.12
N GLY A 36 -7.30 -4.38 21.57
CA GLY A 36 -7.00 -4.14 22.97
C GLY A 36 -7.14 -2.67 23.33
N LYS A 37 -7.47 -2.40 24.58
CA LYS A 37 -7.63 -1.03 25.10
C LYS A 37 -6.56 -0.74 26.15
N GLY A 38 -6.08 0.49 26.14
CA GLY A 38 -5.19 1.01 27.15
C GLY A 38 -5.94 1.41 28.45
N PRO A 39 -5.20 1.91 29.45
CA PRO A 39 -5.79 2.36 30.73
C PRO A 39 -6.79 3.51 30.58
N ASP A 40 -6.67 4.30 29.51
CA ASP A 40 -7.58 5.39 29.16
C ASP A 40 -8.86 4.93 28.45
N GLY A 41 -9.03 3.61 28.24
CA GLY A 41 -10.17 3.00 27.56
C GLY A 41 -10.16 3.10 26.04
N LYS A 42 -9.13 3.73 25.45
CA LYS A 42 -8.97 3.84 24.00
C LYS A 42 -8.32 2.60 23.42
N VAL A 43 -8.68 2.27 22.18
CA VAL A 43 -8.03 1.18 21.45
C VAL A 43 -6.58 1.58 21.16
N ASN A 44 -5.63 0.77 21.65
CA ASN A 44 -4.21 0.97 21.48
C ASN A 44 -3.49 -0.23 20.84
N SER A 45 -4.20 -1.31 20.57
CA SER A 45 -3.66 -2.47 19.85
C SER A 45 -4.73 -3.13 19.01
N ALA A 46 -4.30 -3.78 17.93
CA ALA A 46 -5.20 -4.54 17.08
C ALA A 46 -4.48 -5.68 16.37
N GLU A 47 -5.21 -6.76 16.17
CA GLU A 47 -4.90 -7.79 15.17
C GLU A 47 -5.94 -7.68 14.06
N PHE A 48 -5.47 -7.64 12.81
CA PHE A 48 -6.34 -7.50 11.65
C PHE A 48 -5.77 -8.23 10.43
N VAL A 49 -6.64 -8.50 9.47
CA VAL A 49 -6.28 -9.15 8.20
C VAL A 49 -6.58 -8.18 7.07
N LEU A 50 -5.61 -7.99 6.18
CA LEU A 50 -5.78 -7.27 4.91
C LEU A 50 -5.48 -8.23 3.76
N ALA A 51 -6.47 -8.49 2.92
CA ALA A 51 -6.33 -9.34 1.73
C ALA A 51 -5.59 -10.67 2.01
N GLY A 52 -5.93 -11.32 3.13
CA GLY A 52 -5.34 -12.60 3.54
C GLY A 52 -4.06 -12.52 4.37
N GLN A 53 -3.43 -11.34 4.50
CA GLN A 53 -2.24 -11.16 5.34
C GLN A 53 -2.64 -10.65 6.73
N THR A 54 -2.12 -11.32 7.78
CA THR A 54 -2.33 -10.91 9.16
C THR A 54 -1.31 -9.84 9.58
N PHE A 55 -1.82 -8.83 10.26
CA PHE A 55 -1.05 -7.74 10.86
C PHE A 55 -1.32 -7.67 12.35
N LEU A 56 -0.28 -7.36 13.10
CA LEU A 56 -0.37 -6.92 14.48
C LEU A 56 -0.06 -5.42 14.54
N SER A 57 -0.64 -4.71 15.49
CA SER A 57 -0.37 -3.28 15.64
C SER A 57 -0.47 -2.82 17.09
N PHE A 58 0.28 -1.77 17.39
CA PHE A 58 0.25 -1.09 18.68
C PHE A 58 0.49 0.41 18.50
N GLU A 59 -0.11 1.22 19.36
CA GLU A 59 0.14 2.66 19.43
C GLU A 59 1.22 2.95 20.46
N GLY A 60 2.46 3.15 19.99
CA GLY A 60 3.65 3.23 20.84
C GLY A 60 4.10 4.65 21.19
N GLY A 61 3.47 5.66 20.58
CA GLY A 61 3.80 7.06 20.86
C GLY A 61 4.66 7.74 19.79
N PRO A 62 4.92 9.05 19.97
CA PRO A 62 5.46 9.90 18.90
C PRO A 62 6.91 9.68 18.52
N HIS A 63 7.65 8.88 19.26
CA HIS A 63 9.03 8.51 18.95
C HIS A 63 9.12 7.35 17.92
N PHE A 64 8.00 6.67 17.63
CA PHE A 64 7.96 5.69 16.55
C PHE A 64 7.62 6.35 15.21
N SER A 65 8.24 5.87 14.15
CA SER A 65 7.97 6.28 12.77
C SER A 65 8.15 5.12 11.82
N PHE A 66 7.47 5.17 10.67
CA PHE A 66 7.64 4.18 9.62
C PHE A 66 8.81 4.53 8.71
N SER A 67 9.47 3.49 8.19
CA SER A 67 10.66 3.59 7.35
C SER A 67 10.29 3.60 5.86
N ASP A 68 11.09 4.30 5.05
CA ASP A 68 11.04 4.24 3.59
C ASP A 68 11.58 2.91 3.04
N GLY A 69 12.35 2.17 3.85
CA GLY A 69 12.94 0.88 3.47
C GLY A 69 11.97 -0.29 3.49
N ILE A 70 10.76 -0.10 4.04
CA ILE A 70 9.68 -1.11 4.08
C ILE A 70 8.42 -0.49 3.49
N SER A 71 7.75 -1.25 2.63
CA SER A 71 6.47 -0.88 2.07
C SER A 71 5.54 -2.08 1.96
N LEU A 72 4.25 -1.81 1.98
CA LEU A 72 3.22 -2.79 1.69
C LEU A 72 2.90 -2.73 0.20
N PHE A 73 3.19 -3.81 -0.49
CA PHE A 73 3.05 -3.89 -1.95
C PHE A 73 1.68 -4.44 -2.32
N ILE A 74 0.94 -3.69 -3.12
CA ILE A 74 -0.38 -4.07 -3.63
C ILE A 74 -0.27 -4.37 -5.11
N ARG A 75 -0.66 -5.58 -5.49
CA ARG A 75 -0.77 -5.98 -6.90
C ARG A 75 -2.19 -5.71 -7.38
N CYS A 76 -2.34 -4.78 -8.31
CA CYS A 76 -3.63 -4.39 -8.90
C CYS A 76 -3.85 -5.05 -10.26
N GLU A 77 -5.06 -5.52 -10.52
CA GLU A 77 -5.43 -6.15 -11.79
C GLU A 77 -5.86 -5.11 -12.83
N THR A 78 -6.56 -4.04 -12.43
CA THR A 78 -7.15 -3.04 -13.33
C THR A 78 -6.73 -1.62 -12.99
N GLN A 79 -6.95 -0.69 -13.92
CA GLN A 79 -6.71 0.75 -13.68
C GLN A 79 -7.67 1.31 -12.63
N GLU A 80 -8.91 0.87 -12.64
CA GLU A 80 -9.91 1.29 -11.64
C GLU A 80 -9.47 0.92 -10.23
N GLU A 81 -8.88 -0.25 -10.05
CA GLU A 81 -8.33 -0.69 -8.77
C GLU A 81 -7.14 0.17 -8.35
N VAL A 82 -6.21 0.48 -9.27
CA VAL A 82 -5.11 1.41 -9.03
C VAL A 82 -5.64 2.77 -8.58
N ASP A 83 -6.60 3.32 -9.32
CA ASP A 83 -7.18 4.64 -9.06
C ASP A 83 -7.88 4.70 -7.69
N GLU A 84 -8.68 3.70 -7.36
CA GLU A 84 -9.38 3.61 -6.07
C GLU A 84 -8.41 3.55 -4.90
N LEU A 85 -7.45 2.61 -4.94
CA LEU A 85 -6.50 2.41 -3.85
C LEU A 85 -5.55 3.60 -3.69
N TRP A 86 -5.10 4.18 -4.80
CA TRP A 86 -4.30 5.41 -4.79
C TRP A 86 -4.99 6.55 -4.06
N THR A 87 -6.26 6.80 -4.41
CA THR A 87 -7.06 7.86 -3.80
C THR A 87 -7.29 7.61 -2.32
N ARG A 88 -7.67 6.39 -1.94
CA ARG A 88 -7.97 6.06 -0.54
C ARG A 88 -6.73 6.11 0.36
N LEU A 89 -5.59 5.61 -0.13
CA LEU A 89 -4.37 5.54 0.67
C LEU A 89 -3.67 6.90 0.80
N SER A 90 -3.77 7.78 -0.20
CA SER A 90 -3.19 9.12 -0.15
C SER A 90 -4.10 10.17 0.51
N ALA A 91 -5.30 9.81 0.92
CA ALA A 91 -6.29 10.74 1.47
C ALA A 91 -5.87 11.35 2.82
N ASP A 92 -6.47 12.50 3.14
CA ASP A 92 -6.48 13.14 4.46
C ASP A 92 -5.08 13.39 5.06
N GLY A 93 -4.14 13.85 4.26
CA GLY A 93 -2.78 14.18 4.69
C GLY A 93 -1.73 13.15 4.29
N GLY A 94 -2.11 12.12 3.52
CA GLY A 94 -1.17 11.26 2.82
C GLY A 94 -0.42 12.01 1.72
N LYS A 95 0.55 11.34 1.12
CA LYS A 95 1.40 11.89 0.06
C LYS A 95 1.47 10.96 -1.14
N GLU A 96 1.25 11.53 -2.31
CA GLU A 96 1.53 10.87 -3.58
C GLU A 96 3.02 10.96 -3.87
N LEU A 97 3.67 9.81 -3.99
CA LEU A 97 5.09 9.70 -4.29
C LEU A 97 5.29 9.19 -5.73
N ASP A 98 6.54 9.05 -6.14
CA ASP A 98 6.88 8.62 -7.49
C ASP A 98 6.76 7.10 -7.67
N CYS A 99 6.61 6.65 -8.90
CA CYS A 99 6.67 5.24 -9.31
C CYS A 99 5.66 4.33 -8.60
N GLY A 100 4.44 4.80 -8.36
CA GLY A 100 3.39 4.02 -7.73
C GLY A 100 3.45 3.95 -6.20
N TRP A 101 4.33 4.72 -5.58
CA TRP A 101 4.43 4.80 -4.12
C TRP A 101 3.47 5.82 -3.53
N VAL A 102 2.93 5.49 -2.36
CA VAL A 102 2.06 6.36 -1.55
C VAL A 102 2.53 6.29 -0.10
N GLN A 103 2.59 7.44 0.56
CA GLN A 103 2.63 7.49 2.02
C GLN A 103 1.23 7.80 2.52
N ASP A 104 0.70 6.99 3.43
CA ASP A 104 -0.60 7.29 4.02
C ASP A 104 -0.51 8.35 5.13
N LYS A 105 -1.67 8.73 5.66
CA LYS A 105 -1.81 9.73 6.74
C LYS A 105 -0.92 9.42 7.95
N TRP A 106 -0.68 8.16 8.27
CA TRP A 106 0.11 7.73 9.43
C TRP A 106 1.58 7.49 9.15
N GLY A 107 2.00 7.62 7.88
CA GLY A 107 3.38 7.46 7.45
C GLY A 107 3.73 6.09 6.87
N VAL A 108 2.79 5.14 6.82
CA VAL A 108 3.02 3.83 6.20
C VAL A 108 3.21 3.99 4.70
N ARG A 109 4.23 3.32 4.17
CA ARG A 109 4.51 3.30 2.73
C ARG A 109 3.79 2.16 2.06
N TRP A 110 3.12 2.48 0.95
CA TRP A 110 2.41 1.55 0.09
C TRP A 110 2.94 1.67 -1.33
N GLN A 111 2.97 0.55 -2.04
CA GLN A 111 3.16 0.54 -3.49
C GLN A 111 1.87 0.06 -4.15
N VAL A 112 1.29 0.87 -5.02
CA VAL A 112 0.07 0.55 -5.77
C VAL A 112 0.48 0.24 -7.20
N VAL A 113 0.65 -1.04 -7.51
CA VAL A 113 1.33 -1.49 -8.71
C VAL A 113 0.44 -2.39 -9.57
N PRO A 114 0.15 -1.98 -10.80
CA PRO A 114 -0.58 -2.84 -11.73
C PRO A 114 0.27 -4.05 -12.12
N LYS A 115 -0.34 -5.22 -12.14
CA LYS A 115 0.28 -6.50 -12.50
C LYS A 115 1.05 -6.44 -13.82
N ILE A 116 0.52 -5.70 -14.79
CA ILE A 116 1.14 -5.52 -16.10
C ILE A 116 2.56 -4.93 -16.01
N LEU A 117 2.86 -4.12 -15.00
CA LEU A 117 4.20 -3.56 -14.84
C LEU A 117 5.25 -4.67 -14.70
N ASN A 118 5.02 -5.64 -13.84
CA ASN A 118 5.95 -6.77 -13.67
C ASN A 118 6.11 -7.58 -14.96
N GLU A 119 5.03 -7.76 -15.70
CA GLU A 119 5.06 -8.45 -17.00
C GLU A 119 5.92 -7.69 -18.02
N LEU A 120 5.78 -6.37 -18.08
CA LEU A 120 6.59 -5.51 -18.96
C LEU A 120 8.07 -5.51 -18.55
N LEU A 121 8.37 -5.42 -17.26
CA LEU A 121 9.75 -5.39 -16.75
C LEU A 121 10.47 -6.73 -16.93
N SER A 122 9.76 -7.84 -16.88
CA SER A 122 10.31 -9.19 -17.09
C SER A 122 10.29 -9.63 -18.57
N SER A 123 9.94 -8.74 -19.49
CA SER A 123 9.95 -9.02 -20.91
C SER A 123 11.36 -9.45 -21.37
N PRO A 124 11.50 -10.53 -22.18
CA PRO A 124 12.77 -10.89 -22.81
C PRO A 124 13.27 -9.82 -23.78
N ASP A 125 12.39 -9.01 -24.35
CA ASP A 125 12.74 -7.82 -25.11
C ASP A 125 13.19 -6.71 -24.14
N ARG A 126 14.51 -6.55 -24.04
CA ARG A 126 15.14 -5.60 -23.11
C ARG A 126 14.88 -4.13 -23.46
N GLU A 127 14.70 -3.82 -24.75
CA GLU A 127 14.35 -2.45 -25.17
C GLU A 127 12.91 -2.12 -24.75
N ARG A 128 11.99 -3.06 -24.93
CA ARG A 128 10.61 -2.93 -24.48
C ARG A 128 10.52 -2.75 -22.97
N ALA A 129 11.23 -3.57 -22.21
CA ALA A 129 11.32 -3.45 -20.75
C ALA A 129 11.91 -2.09 -20.34
N GLY A 130 12.98 -1.64 -21.00
CA GLY A 130 13.63 -0.35 -20.75
C GLY A 130 12.69 0.84 -20.98
N ARG A 131 11.88 0.82 -22.04
CA ARG A 131 10.88 1.87 -22.29
C ARG A 131 9.81 1.90 -21.19
N ALA A 132 9.36 0.74 -20.71
CA ALA A 132 8.43 0.67 -19.60
C ALA A 132 9.02 1.27 -18.30
N VAL A 133 10.29 0.98 -18.00
CA VAL A 133 11.00 1.59 -16.85
C VAL A 133 11.05 3.11 -16.97
N GLN A 134 11.43 3.64 -18.13
CA GLN A 134 11.52 5.07 -18.35
C GLN A 134 10.16 5.77 -18.21
N ALA A 135 9.08 5.12 -18.65
CA ALA A 135 7.73 5.63 -18.46
C ALA A 135 7.33 5.63 -16.98
N MET A 136 7.57 4.52 -16.27
CA MET A 136 7.28 4.39 -14.84
C MET A 136 7.99 5.48 -14.01
N LEU A 137 9.26 5.78 -14.30
CA LEU A 137 10.05 6.78 -13.58
C LEU A 137 9.51 8.21 -13.69
N LYS A 138 8.66 8.47 -14.68
CA LYS A 138 8.00 9.77 -14.89
C LYS A 138 6.59 9.85 -14.29
N MET A 139 6.09 8.75 -13.74
CA MET A 139 4.74 8.67 -13.17
C MET A 139 4.79 8.78 -11.65
N LYS A 140 3.73 9.34 -11.09
CA LYS A 140 3.34 9.14 -9.68
C LYS A 140 2.38 7.94 -9.61
N LYS A 141 1.08 8.16 -9.78
CA LYS A 141 0.14 7.06 -9.99
C LYS A 141 0.46 6.35 -11.32
N LEU A 142 0.55 5.03 -11.29
CA LEU A 142 0.86 4.26 -12.48
C LEU A 142 -0.37 4.18 -13.40
N ASP A 143 -0.13 4.43 -14.68
CA ASP A 143 -1.13 4.37 -15.75
C ASP A 143 -0.85 3.17 -16.66
N ILE A 144 -1.75 2.20 -16.64
CA ILE A 144 -1.61 0.96 -17.43
C ILE A 144 -1.51 1.25 -18.92
N ALA A 145 -2.37 2.14 -19.45
CA ALA A 145 -2.37 2.48 -20.87
C ALA A 145 -1.07 3.17 -21.27
N GLY A 146 -0.58 4.11 -20.44
CA GLY A 146 0.69 4.80 -20.67
C GLY A 146 1.89 3.88 -20.62
N LEU A 147 1.91 2.93 -19.67
CA LEU A 147 2.98 1.93 -19.58
C LEU A 147 3.04 1.01 -20.82
N LYS A 148 1.90 0.52 -21.27
CA LYS A 148 1.79 -0.32 -22.48
C LYS A 148 2.22 0.46 -23.72
N LYS A 149 1.70 1.66 -23.91
CA LYS A 149 2.03 2.54 -25.02
C LYS A 149 3.54 2.81 -25.12
N ALA A 150 4.15 3.19 -24.01
CA ALA A 150 5.60 3.41 -23.95
C ALA A 150 6.40 2.15 -24.26
N ALA A 151 6.01 1.02 -23.66
CA ALA A 151 6.67 -0.27 -23.91
C ALA A 151 6.64 -0.64 -25.41
N ASP A 152 5.55 -0.40 -26.10
CA ASP A 152 5.37 -0.68 -27.51
C ASP A 152 6.07 0.35 -28.45
N GLY A 153 6.69 1.39 -27.90
CA GLY A 153 7.45 2.38 -28.66
C GLY A 153 6.60 3.49 -29.28
N ASN A 154 5.40 3.71 -28.76
CA ASN A 154 4.44 4.71 -29.25
C ASN A 154 4.36 5.95 -28.36
#